data_169042400c8980a1aa6dadad12be7bff
#
_entry.id   169042400c8980a1aa6dadad12be7bff
#
_cell.length_a   1.000
_cell.length_b   1.000
_cell.length_c   1.000
_cell.angle_alpha   90.00
_cell.angle_beta   90.00
_cell.angle_gamma   90.00
#
_symmetry.space_group_name_H-M   'P 1'
#
loop_
_entity.id
_entity.type
_entity.pdbx_description
1 polymer ?
#
loop_
_entity_poly.entity_id
_entity_poly.type
_entity_poly.pdbx_seq_one_letter_code
_entity_poly.pdbx_strand_id
1 'polypeptide(L)'
;MELPQFKNEFNLSGEALLPHRPPFLFVDRLLSADESGAIGEYTFTLEKNGFFKGHFVDYPVVPGVILIEAMAQVAGASVIARKIIGEQAAFAIAAIDEVRFRQPFRPGDRLVTVVEHVRERQPLGVYRCKGYLNGEPNAKGEPAAECSVKCMMGSKLVEKRERGS
;
A
#
# COMPACT_ATOMS: atom_id res chain seq x y z
N MET A 1 -4.97 -8.56 -18.74
CA MET A 1 -5.43 -7.15 -18.60
C MET A 1 -4.18 -6.28 -18.52
N GLU A 2 -4.11 -5.23 -19.32
CA GLU A 2 -3.03 -4.26 -19.13
C GLU A 2 -3.31 -3.43 -17.87
N LEU A 3 -2.29 -3.27 -17.03
CA LEU A 3 -2.35 -2.36 -15.90
C LEU A 3 -2.44 -0.91 -16.42
N PRO A 4 -3.09 0.01 -15.68
CA PRO A 4 -3.14 1.41 -16.09
C PRO A 4 -1.72 1.98 -16.21
N GLN A 5 -1.55 2.92 -17.15
CA GLN A 5 -0.27 3.62 -17.31
C GLN A 5 -0.38 5.00 -16.67
N PHE A 6 0.57 5.34 -15.81
CA PHE A 6 0.70 6.66 -15.21
C PHE A 6 1.89 7.40 -15.80
N LYS A 7 1.80 8.73 -15.89
CA LYS A 7 2.74 9.59 -16.65
C LYS A 7 4.19 9.50 -16.19
N ASN A 8 4.41 9.34 -14.88
CA ASN A 8 5.76 9.33 -14.34
C ASN A 8 6.14 7.92 -13.95
N GLU A 9 7.15 7.39 -14.61
CA GLU A 9 7.78 6.14 -14.22
C GLU A 9 8.78 6.37 -13.10
N PHE A 10 8.76 5.51 -12.11
CA PHE A 10 9.67 5.50 -10.97
C PHE A 10 10.31 4.12 -10.81
N ASN A 11 11.42 4.07 -10.14
CA ASN A 11 12.00 2.84 -9.61
C ASN A 11 12.53 3.14 -8.20
N LEU A 12 11.65 3.70 -7.37
CA LEU A 12 11.99 4.15 -6.03
C LEU A 12 11.62 3.08 -5.01
N SER A 13 12.55 2.79 -4.10
CA SER A 13 12.28 1.86 -2.99
C SER A 13 11.30 2.48 -1.99
N GLY A 14 10.48 1.63 -1.37
CA GLY A 14 9.59 2.08 -0.29
C GLY A 14 10.35 2.70 0.87
N GLU A 15 11.54 2.17 1.18
CA GLU A 15 12.40 2.69 2.27
C GLU A 15 12.90 4.12 2.01
N ALA A 16 13.12 4.50 0.75
CA ALA A 16 13.52 5.87 0.39
C ALA A 16 12.36 6.87 0.55
N LEU A 17 11.13 6.42 0.33
CA LEU A 17 9.95 7.28 0.36
C LEU A 17 9.28 7.33 1.73
N LEU A 18 8.99 6.16 2.31
CA LEU A 18 8.14 6.00 3.48
C LEU A 18 8.92 6.05 4.79
N PRO A 19 8.30 6.50 5.90
CA PRO A 19 8.89 6.42 7.24
C PRO A 19 8.91 4.99 7.80
N HIS A 20 8.17 4.07 7.18
CA HIS A 20 8.09 2.66 7.58
C HIS A 20 9.42 1.95 7.42
N ARG A 21 9.68 0.97 8.28
CA ARG A 21 10.87 0.11 8.21
C ARG A 21 10.49 -1.35 8.41
N PRO A 22 11.28 -2.32 7.91
CA PRO A 22 11.06 -3.72 8.26
C PRO A 22 10.97 -3.93 9.77
N PRO A 23 10.05 -4.77 10.26
CA PRO A 23 9.20 -5.70 9.50
C PRO A 23 7.86 -5.14 9.02
N PHE A 24 7.63 -3.82 9.08
CA PHE A 24 6.35 -3.18 8.74
C PHE A 24 6.45 -2.24 7.51
N LEU A 25 7.38 -2.49 6.62
CA LEU A 25 7.48 -1.87 5.30
C LEU A 25 7.03 -2.87 4.24
N PHE A 26 5.96 -2.54 3.52
CA PHE A 26 5.30 -3.41 2.53
C PHE A 26 5.26 -2.78 1.13
N VAL A 27 6.31 -2.07 0.76
CA VAL A 27 6.56 -1.56 -0.59
C VAL A 27 8.01 -1.86 -0.93
N ASP A 28 8.23 -2.77 -1.89
CA ASP A 28 9.57 -2.98 -2.45
C ASP A 28 9.90 -1.83 -3.39
N ARG A 29 8.96 -1.49 -4.29
CA ARG A 29 9.13 -0.41 -5.26
C ARG A 29 7.83 0.29 -5.61
N LEU A 30 7.91 1.61 -5.78
CA LEU A 30 6.93 2.39 -6.51
C LEU A 30 7.35 2.39 -8.00
N LEU A 31 6.46 1.96 -8.88
CA LEU A 31 6.74 1.78 -10.31
C LEU A 31 6.32 2.98 -11.14
N SER A 32 5.15 3.54 -10.87
CA SER A 32 4.64 4.73 -11.56
C SER A 32 3.63 5.48 -10.72
N ALA A 33 3.49 6.79 -10.94
CA ALA A 33 2.45 7.61 -10.35
C ALA A 33 2.21 8.91 -11.13
N ASP A 34 1.00 9.44 -11.04
CA ASP A 34 0.62 10.80 -11.45
C ASP A 34 -0.55 11.31 -10.59
N GLU A 35 -1.23 12.35 -11.03
CA GLU A 35 -2.36 12.94 -10.30
C GLU A 35 -3.56 11.99 -10.19
N SER A 36 -3.67 11.01 -11.08
CA SER A 36 -4.81 10.08 -11.13
C SER A 36 -4.59 8.80 -10.34
N GLY A 37 -3.33 8.38 -10.13
CA GLY A 37 -3.06 7.14 -9.41
C GLY A 37 -1.60 6.72 -9.38
N ALA A 38 -1.37 5.48 -8.96
CA ALA A 38 -0.04 4.91 -8.81
C ALA A 38 -0.04 3.38 -8.95
N ILE A 39 1.13 2.82 -9.25
CA ILE A 39 1.41 1.40 -9.16
C ILE A 39 2.65 1.17 -8.29
N GLY A 40 2.54 0.23 -7.37
CA GLY A 40 3.66 -0.26 -6.55
C GLY A 40 3.59 -1.76 -6.36
N GLU A 41 4.67 -2.34 -5.89
CA GLU A 41 4.77 -3.78 -5.69
C GLU A 41 5.47 -4.16 -4.40
N TYR A 42 5.09 -5.33 -3.86
CA TYR A 42 5.75 -5.98 -2.73
C TYR A 42 5.70 -7.49 -2.86
N THR A 43 6.82 -8.17 -2.63
CA THR A 43 6.91 -9.62 -2.60
C THR A 43 6.95 -10.11 -1.15
N PHE A 44 5.95 -10.90 -0.78
CA PHE A 44 5.87 -11.53 0.54
C PHE A 44 6.78 -12.75 0.58
N THR A 45 7.66 -12.82 1.59
CA THR A 45 8.54 -13.98 1.79
C THR A 45 8.56 -14.42 3.25
N LEU A 46 8.85 -15.69 3.50
CA LEU A 46 9.02 -16.21 4.86
C LEU A 46 10.09 -15.46 5.66
N GLU A 47 11.10 -14.98 4.96
CA GLU A 47 12.25 -14.30 5.52
C GLU A 47 11.91 -12.89 5.99
N LYS A 48 11.20 -12.12 5.14
CA LYS A 48 10.78 -10.75 5.44
C LYS A 48 9.60 -10.68 6.41
N ASN A 49 8.69 -11.67 6.36
CA ASN A 49 7.37 -11.57 6.94
C ASN A 49 7.12 -12.62 8.03
N GLY A 50 7.49 -12.27 9.25
CA GLY A 50 7.38 -13.16 10.41
C GLY A 50 5.97 -13.63 10.75
N PHE A 51 4.91 -12.94 10.30
CA PHE A 51 3.52 -13.34 10.53
C PHE A 51 3.15 -14.68 9.89
N PHE A 52 3.87 -15.15 8.89
CA PHE A 52 3.64 -16.48 8.30
C PHE A 52 3.86 -17.62 9.28
N LYS A 53 4.66 -17.42 10.33
CA LYS A 53 4.91 -18.44 11.37
C LYS A 53 3.66 -18.75 12.19
N GLY A 54 2.70 -17.84 12.23
CA GLY A 54 1.47 -17.98 13.02
C GLY A 54 0.18 -17.86 12.21
N HIS A 55 0.26 -17.43 10.95
CA HIS A 55 -0.95 -17.21 10.14
C HIS A 55 -0.90 -17.98 8.79
N PHE A 56 -1.09 -19.25 8.75
CA PHE A 56 -1.23 -20.23 9.81
C PHE A 56 -0.09 -21.25 9.73
N VAL A 57 0.17 -22.03 10.81
CA VAL A 57 1.32 -22.93 10.89
C VAL A 57 1.40 -23.91 9.71
N ASP A 58 0.30 -24.58 9.37
CA ASP A 58 0.25 -25.57 8.28
C ASP A 58 -0.23 -24.98 6.94
N TYR A 59 -0.64 -23.73 6.94
CA TYR A 59 -1.16 -23.04 5.76
C TYR A 59 -0.83 -21.53 5.81
N PRO A 60 0.42 -21.16 5.52
CA PRO A 60 0.84 -19.77 5.61
C PRO A 60 0.18 -18.92 4.51
N VAL A 61 -0.53 -17.90 4.94
CA VAL A 61 -1.15 -16.89 4.07
C VAL A 61 -0.96 -15.49 4.65
N VAL A 62 -0.90 -14.50 3.79
CA VAL A 62 -0.82 -13.10 4.20
C VAL A 62 -2.13 -12.72 4.90
N PRO A 63 -2.09 -12.17 6.12
CA PRO A 63 -3.29 -11.62 6.77
C PRO A 63 -3.93 -10.53 5.91
N GLY A 64 -5.26 -10.54 5.78
CA GLY A 64 -5.97 -9.54 4.97
C GLY A 64 -5.69 -8.10 5.39
N VAL A 65 -5.54 -7.85 6.69
CA VAL A 65 -5.18 -6.52 7.22
C VAL A 65 -3.79 -6.05 6.76
N ILE A 66 -2.85 -6.97 6.52
CA ILE A 66 -1.54 -6.65 5.95
C ILE A 66 -1.65 -6.30 4.47
N LEU A 67 -2.55 -6.93 3.71
CA LEU A 67 -2.81 -6.54 2.32
C LEU A 67 -3.36 -5.11 2.24
N ILE A 68 -4.27 -4.74 3.13
CA ILE A 68 -4.80 -3.36 3.21
C ILE A 68 -3.67 -2.37 3.52
N GLU A 69 -2.86 -2.67 4.53
CA GLU A 69 -1.71 -1.82 4.89
C GLU A 69 -0.72 -1.68 3.73
N ALA A 70 -0.36 -2.78 3.07
CA ALA A 70 0.56 -2.76 1.93
C ALA A 70 0.01 -1.88 0.78
N MET A 71 -1.28 -2.00 0.47
CA MET A 71 -1.93 -1.17 -0.55
C MET A 71 -1.97 0.32 -0.14
N ALA A 72 -2.25 0.62 1.12
CA ALA A 72 -2.23 1.98 1.64
C ALA A 72 -0.82 2.59 1.64
N GLN A 73 0.21 1.79 1.89
CA GLN A 73 1.60 2.25 1.80
C GLN A 73 1.99 2.64 0.37
N VAL A 74 1.48 1.96 -0.66
CA VAL A 74 1.68 2.39 -2.06
C VAL A 74 1.03 3.75 -2.31
N ALA A 75 -0.17 4.00 -1.77
CA ALA A 75 -0.81 5.32 -1.85
C ALA A 75 0.07 6.39 -1.18
N GLY A 76 0.59 6.14 0.02
CA GLY A 76 1.52 7.03 0.73
C GLY A 76 2.80 7.29 -0.06
N ALA A 77 3.42 6.26 -0.60
CA ALA A 77 4.61 6.37 -1.43
C ALA A 77 4.38 7.26 -2.66
N SER A 78 3.19 7.15 -3.29
CA SER A 78 2.83 7.97 -4.45
C SER A 78 2.70 9.46 -4.12
N VAL A 79 2.10 9.77 -2.97
CA VAL A 79 1.93 11.15 -2.48
C VAL A 79 3.28 11.79 -2.19
N ILE A 80 4.20 11.03 -1.60
CA ILE A 80 5.56 11.49 -1.31
C ILE A 80 6.38 11.65 -2.61
N ALA A 81 6.33 10.67 -3.52
CA ALA A 81 7.05 10.73 -4.79
C ALA A 81 6.61 11.92 -5.66
N ARG A 82 5.34 12.29 -5.61
CA ARG A 82 4.80 13.49 -6.28
C ARG A 82 5.06 14.80 -5.51
N LYS A 83 5.74 14.73 -4.38
CA LYS A 83 6.10 15.88 -3.52
C LYS A 83 4.89 16.67 -2.97
N ILE A 84 3.75 15.99 -2.79
CA ILE A 84 2.57 16.55 -2.13
C ILE A 84 2.84 16.76 -0.63
N ILE A 85 3.57 15.83 -0.03
CA ILE A 85 4.11 15.91 1.33
C ILE A 85 5.61 15.60 1.31
N GLY A 86 6.33 15.97 2.36
CA GLY A 86 7.78 15.74 2.45
C GLY A 86 8.15 14.27 2.53
N GLU A 87 9.38 13.94 2.16
CA GLU A 87 9.96 12.61 2.35
C GLU A 87 9.87 12.20 3.82
N GLN A 88 9.63 10.90 4.07
CA GLN A 88 9.44 10.33 5.40
C GLN A 88 8.27 10.93 6.20
N ALA A 89 7.38 11.69 5.56
CA ALA A 89 6.20 12.22 6.21
C ALA A 89 5.25 11.09 6.64
N ALA A 90 4.56 11.29 7.76
CA ALA A 90 3.59 10.32 8.26
C ALA A 90 2.41 10.18 7.29
N PHE A 91 2.02 8.93 7.05
CA PHE A 91 0.85 8.57 6.27
C PHE A 91 0.13 7.44 7.02
N ALA A 92 -1.03 7.73 7.59
CA ALA A 92 -1.73 6.82 8.47
C ALA A 92 -3.17 6.59 8.03
N ILE A 93 -3.62 5.34 8.09
CA ILE A 93 -5.00 4.97 7.79
C ILE A 93 -5.92 5.56 8.87
N ALA A 94 -6.92 6.35 8.45
CA ALA A 94 -7.96 6.93 9.33
C ALA A 94 -9.29 6.17 9.22
N ALA A 95 -9.60 5.60 8.04
CA ALA A 95 -10.78 4.78 7.81
C ALA A 95 -10.56 3.82 6.65
N ILE A 96 -11.27 2.70 6.67
CA ILE A 96 -11.22 1.65 5.64
C ILE A 96 -12.65 1.28 5.29
N ASP A 97 -12.96 1.29 4.00
CA ASP A 97 -14.28 0.94 3.46
C ASP A 97 -14.14 -0.03 2.28
N GLU A 98 -15.23 -0.67 1.89
CA GLU A 98 -15.36 -1.49 0.67
C GLU A 98 -14.30 -2.59 0.54
N VAL A 99 -13.95 -3.24 1.65
CA VAL A 99 -12.92 -4.29 1.67
C VAL A 99 -13.44 -5.59 1.07
N ARG A 100 -12.67 -6.17 0.17
CA ARG A 100 -12.91 -7.52 -0.37
C ARG A 100 -11.59 -8.26 -0.55
N PHE A 101 -11.57 -9.53 -0.15
CA PHE A 101 -10.48 -10.47 -0.38
C PHE A 101 -11.02 -11.63 -1.21
N ARG A 102 -10.46 -11.88 -2.39
CA ARG A 102 -10.92 -12.92 -3.32
C ARG A 102 -9.93 -14.06 -3.49
N GLN A 103 -8.64 -13.77 -3.31
CA GLN A 103 -7.58 -14.76 -3.44
C GLN A 103 -6.57 -14.63 -2.29
N PRO A 104 -6.09 -15.74 -1.72
CA PRO A 104 -5.04 -15.71 -0.72
C PRO A 104 -3.68 -15.41 -1.36
N PHE A 105 -2.84 -14.66 -0.65
CA PHE A 105 -1.42 -14.48 -0.95
C PHE A 105 -0.60 -15.39 -0.04
N ARG A 106 0.38 -16.08 -0.61
CA ARG A 106 1.25 -17.06 0.06
C ARG A 106 2.71 -16.58 0.05
N PRO A 107 3.60 -17.20 0.82
CA PRO A 107 5.03 -16.95 0.72
C PRO A 107 5.53 -17.12 -0.72
N GLY A 108 6.22 -16.12 -1.24
CA GLY A 108 6.71 -16.03 -2.62
C GLY A 108 5.80 -15.23 -3.57
N ASP A 109 4.56 -14.96 -3.18
CA ASP A 109 3.65 -14.19 -4.01
C ASP A 109 3.97 -12.70 -3.99
N ARG A 110 3.78 -12.07 -5.15
CA ARG A 110 3.93 -10.62 -5.34
C ARG A 110 2.57 -9.95 -5.39
N LEU A 111 2.38 -8.97 -4.54
CA LEU A 111 1.26 -8.03 -4.59
C LEU A 111 1.63 -6.87 -5.52
N VAL A 112 0.91 -6.70 -6.61
CA VAL A 112 0.94 -5.49 -7.43
C VAL A 112 -0.28 -4.66 -7.09
N THR A 113 -0.04 -3.47 -6.55
CA THR A 113 -1.11 -2.56 -6.13
C THR A 113 -1.30 -1.46 -7.16
N VAL A 114 -2.54 -1.29 -7.60
CA VAL A 114 -3.01 -0.13 -8.37
C VAL A 114 -3.80 0.75 -7.43
N VAL A 115 -3.40 2.00 -7.33
CA VAL A 115 -4.06 3.03 -6.51
C VAL A 115 -4.73 4.04 -7.44
N GLU A 116 -6.00 4.33 -7.21
CA GLU A 116 -6.74 5.45 -7.79
C GLU A 116 -6.80 6.59 -6.75
N HIS A 117 -6.37 7.77 -7.12
CA HIS A 117 -6.48 8.96 -6.29
C HIS A 117 -7.88 9.57 -6.43
N VAL A 118 -8.78 9.26 -5.49
CA VAL A 118 -10.17 9.72 -5.55
C VAL A 118 -10.26 11.19 -5.11
N ARG A 119 -9.57 11.54 -4.03
CA ARG A 119 -9.55 12.91 -3.50
C ARG A 119 -8.31 13.12 -2.64
N GLU A 120 -7.63 14.21 -2.89
CA GLU A 120 -6.49 14.65 -2.08
C GLU A 120 -6.71 16.09 -1.62
N ARG A 121 -6.96 16.26 -0.33
CA ARG A 121 -7.07 17.56 0.32
C ARG A 121 -6.41 17.47 1.69
N GLN A 122 -5.18 17.94 1.78
CA GLN A 122 -4.42 17.87 3.03
C GLN A 122 -5.24 18.42 4.22
N PRO A 123 -5.20 17.74 5.39
CA PRO A 123 -4.37 16.58 5.72
C PRO A 123 -4.99 15.22 5.35
N LEU A 124 -6.08 15.17 4.60
CA LEU A 124 -6.80 13.95 4.26
C LEU A 124 -6.68 13.60 2.77
N GLY A 125 -6.53 12.31 2.50
CA GLY A 125 -6.64 11.73 1.17
C GLY A 125 -7.59 10.53 1.16
N VAL A 126 -8.26 10.29 0.04
CA VAL A 126 -9.10 9.12 -0.22
C VAL A 126 -8.56 8.39 -1.42
N TYR A 127 -8.28 7.12 -1.24
CA TYR A 127 -7.63 6.26 -2.23
C TYR A 127 -8.42 4.97 -2.41
N ARG A 128 -8.67 4.60 -3.64
CA ARG A 128 -9.23 3.29 -3.98
C ARG A 128 -8.10 2.39 -4.44
N CYS A 129 -7.91 1.26 -3.76
CA CYS A 129 -6.80 0.36 -3.97
C CYS A 129 -7.26 -0.99 -4.50
N LYS A 130 -6.55 -1.51 -5.50
CA LYS A 130 -6.75 -2.84 -6.07
C LYS A 130 -5.43 -3.60 -6.05
N GLY A 131 -5.41 -4.76 -5.40
CA GLY A 131 -4.26 -5.63 -5.30
C GLY A 131 -4.39 -6.82 -6.25
N TYR A 132 -3.40 -7.04 -7.08
CA TYR A 132 -3.34 -8.13 -8.05
C TYR A 132 -2.27 -9.14 -7.65
N LEU A 133 -2.66 -10.42 -7.62
CA LEU A 133 -1.74 -11.53 -7.33
C LEU A 133 -0.80 -11.72 -8.52
N ASN A 134 0.49 -11.54 -8.28
CA ASN A 134 1.55 -11.61 -9.31
C ASN A 134 1.34 -10.65 -10.50
N GLY A 135 0.50 -9.62 -10.32
CA GLY A 135 0.18 -8.64 -11.36
C GLY A 135 -1.00 -9.03 -12.26
N GLU A 136 -1.67 -10.14 -11.98
CA GLU A 136 -2.76 -10.67 -12.82
C GLU A 136 -4.12 -10.63 -12.11
N PRO A 137 -5.21 -10.37 -12.84
CA PRO A 137 -6.55 -10.52 -12.30
C PRO A 137 -6.88 -12.01 -12.11
N ASN A 138 -7.89 -12.29 -11.29
CA ASN A 138 -8.42 -13.64 -11.15
C ASN A 138 -9.18 -14.09 -12.43
N ALA A 139 -9.66 -15.33 -12.45
CA ALA A 139 -10.39 -15.90 -13.59
C ALA A 139 -11.67 -15.15 -13.98
N LYS A 140 -12.18 -14.27 -13.11
CA LYS A 140 -13.33 -13.39 -13.36
C LYS A 140 -12.93 -11.98 -13.80
N GLY A 141 -11.64 -11.71 -13.96
CA GLY A 141 -11.13 -10.37 -14.29
C GLY A 141 -11.08 -9.39 -13.12
N GLU A 142 -11.18 -9.89 -11.87
CA GLU A 142 -11.22 -9.07 -10.67
C GLU A 142 -9.86 -9.04 -9.94
N PRO A 143 -9.55 -8.00 -9.14
CA PRO A 143 -8.38 -8.00 -8.27
C PRO A 143 -8.49 -9.06 -7.18
N ALA A 144 -7.35 -9.57 -6.72
CA ALA A 144 -7.25 -10.50 -5.61
C ALA A 144 -7.71 -9.88 -4.27
N ALA A 145 -7.45 -8.58 -4.11
CA ALA A 145 -7.90 -7.78 -2.96
C ALA A 145 -8.27 -6.37 -3.40
N GLU A 146 -9.19 -5.73 -2.71
CA GLU A 146 -9.52 -4.31 -2.94
C GLU A 146 -10.00 -3.66 -1.64
N CYS A 147 -9.80 -2.35 -1.54
CA CYS A 147 -10.34 -1.52 -0.47
C CYS A 147 -10.38 -0.04 -0.90
N SER A 148 -11.16 0.75 -0.16
CA SER A 148 -11.06 2.20 -0.14
C SER A 148 -10.47 2.63 1.20
N VAL A 149 -9.43 3.46 1.19
CA VAL A 149 -8.79 3.96 2.41
C VAL A 149 -8.86 5.47 2.47
N LYS A 150 -9.18 6.00 3.66
CA LYS A 150 -8.96 7.40 4.01
C LYS A 150 -7.69 7.47 4.82
N CYS A 151 -6.76 8.31 4.40
CA CYS A 151 -5.48 8.45 5.08
C CYS A 151 -5.26 9.88 5.54
N MET A 152 -4.68 10.02 6.72
CA MET A 152 -4.12 11.29 7.19
C MET A 152 -2.65 11.36 6.76
N MET A 153 -2.25 12.51 6.24
CA MET A 153 -0.91 12.75 5.74
C MET A 153 -0.32 14.06 6.30
N GLY A 154 0.98 14.05 6.59
CA GLY A 154 1.72 15.22 7.05
C GLY A 154 2.43 15.03 8.39
N SER A 155 3.26 16.00 8.77
CA SER A 155 4.07 15.99 9.99
C SER A 155 3.27 16.09 11.28
N LYS A 156 2.03 16.54 11.24
CA LYS A 156 1.19 16.84 12.43
C LYS A 156 0.69 15.62 13.21
N LEU A 157 0.87 14.40 12.70
CA LEU A 157 0.50 13.19 13.45
C LEU A 157 1.41 12.94 14.66
N VAL A 158 2.63 13.47 14.63
CA VAL A 158 3.65 13.29 15.70
C VAL A 158 3.55 14.41 16.74
N GLU A 159 3.25 15.65 16.35
CA GLU A 159 3.28 16.80 17.25
C GLU A 159 2.16 16.86 18.31
N LYS A 160 1.06 16.14 18.12
CA LYS A 160 -0.06 16.19 19.07
C LYS A 160 0.20 15.48 20.41
N ARG A 161 1.19 14.59 20.49
CA ARG A 161 1.51 13.88 21.75
C ARG A 161 2.43 14.67 22.69
N GLU A 162 3.22 15.60 22.16
CA GLU A 162 4.15 16.39 23.00
C GLU A 162 3.49 17.56 23.72
N ARG A 163 2.26 17.94 23.37
CA ARG A 163 1.51 19.04 24.01
C ARG A 163 0.49 18.61 25.06
N GLY A 164 0.42 17.33 25.38
CA GLY A 164 -0.60 16.75 26.29
C GLY A 164 -0.03 16.06 27.53
N SER A 165 1.18 16.40 27.95
CA SER A 165 1.75 15.94 29.25
C SER A 165 2.03 17.11 30.17
#